data_c342d2850e77ca7b995c3cdabbca9e02
#
_entry.id   c342d2850e77ca7b995c3cdabbca9e02
#
_cell.length_a   1.000
_cell.length_b   1.000
_cell.length_c   1.000
_cell.angle_alpha   90.00
_cell.angle_beta   90.00
_cell.angle_gamma   90.00
#
_symmetry.space_group_name_H-M   'P 1'
#
loop_
_entity.id
_entity.type
_entity.pdbx_description
1 polymer ?
#
loop_
_entity_poly.entity_id
_entity_poly.type
_entity_poly.pdbx_seq_one_letter_code
_entity_poly.pdbx_strand_id
1 'polypeptide(L)'
;MRLVAIIFTAFVASGPAAAQSWTEYSYPEDLFTISFPGVPKAETTTRQGPDGRVVEARTYSVRQDRGAFKMAIVDLSDPPLDENVALDYAVKTLTQEGEVKLDIPARVNRVYGRQLSIDGTDGSHSSAAVFYLNGRLYEIEGTVLPPESPAAAIRFQQSLVFTRGVSNRSADADPRRGCRGYRDNPDIASVPENCRRGGQGRTRLPN
;
A
#
# COMPACT_ATOMS: atom_id res chain seq x y z
N MET A 1 63.57 -4.90 -43.32
CA MET A 1 62.55 -4.11 -42.62
C MET A 1 61.63 -5.06 -41.84
N ARG A 2 61.75 -5.10 -40.51
CA ARG A 2 60.88 -5.94 -39.63
C ARG A 2 59.80 -5.03 -39.04
N LEU A 3 58.57 -5.28 -39.42
CA LEU A 3 57.36 -4.62 -38.82
C LEU A 3 57.08 -5.27 -37.47
N VAL A 4 57.17 -4.49 -36.40
CA VAL A 4 56.75 -4.87 -35.07
C VAL A 4 55.27 -4.37 -34.91
N ALA A 5 54.34 -5.33 -34.84
CA ALA A 5 52.93 -5.03 -34.54
C ALA A 5 52.74 -4.92 -33.01
N ILE A 6 52.42 -3.72 -32.52
CA ILE A 6 52.09 -3.48 -31.13
C ILE A 6 50.58 -3.72 -30.96
N ILE A 7 50.21 -4.80 -30.27
CA ILE A 7 48.85 -5.09 -29.91
C ILE A 7 48.50 -4.31 -28.62
N PHE A 8 47.67 -3.30 -28.74
CA PHE A 8 47.14 -2.56 -27.59
C PHE A 8 45.94 -3.32 -26.99
N THR A 9 46.15 -4.00 -25.87
CA THR A 9 45.08 -4.68 -25.14
C THR A 9 44.38 -3.64 -24.27
N ALA A 10 43.19 -3.20 -24.67
CA ALA A 10 42.35 -2.35 -23.87
C ALA A 10 41.75 -3.15 -22.71
N PHE A 11 42.23 -2.90 -21.49
CA PHE A 11 41.65 -3.41 -20.25
C PHE A 11 40.35 -2.62 -19.95
N VAL A 12 39.20 -3.20 -20.24
CA VAL A 12 37.89 -2.65 -19.79
C VAL A 12 37.79 -2.98 -18.31
N ALA A 13 38.06 -2.00 -17.45
CA ALA A 13 37.79 -2.09 -16.03
C ALA A 13 36.26 -2.04 -15.82
N SER A 14 35.62 -3.20 -15.78
CA SER A 14 34.24 -3.33 -15.27
C SER A 14 34.31 -3.11 -13.75
N GLY A 15 34.01 -1.86 -13.31
CA GLY A 15 33.83 -1.56 -11.92
C GLY A 15 32.66 -2.41 -11.36
N PRO A 16 32.72 -2.82 -10.08
CA PRO A 16 31.58 -3.52 -9.46
C PRO A 16 30.37 -2.60 -9.52
N ALA A 17 29.30 -3.01 -10.22
CA ALA A 17 28.00 -2.40 -10.07
C ALA A 17 27.62 -2.58 -8.60
N ALA A 18 27.65 -1.51 -7.82
CA ALA A 18 27.19 -1.53 -6.44
C ALA A 18 25.71 -1.90 -6.47
N ALA A 19 25.42 -3.18 -6.24
CA ALA A 19 24.06 -3.66 -6.09
C ALA A 19 23.45 -2.88 -4.92
N GLN A 20 22.45 -2.05 -5.20
CA GLN A 20 21.69 -1.30 -4.20
C GLN A 20 21.18 -2.28 -3.14
N SER A 21 21.71 -2.20 -1.91
CA SER A 21 21.28 -3.08 -0.81
C SER A 21 19.96 -2.56 -0.26
N TRP A 22 18.89 -3.32 -0.49
CA TRP A 22 17.58 -3.08 0.11
C TRP A 22 17.55 -3.71 1.49
N THR A 23 17.17 -2.92 2.50
CA THR A 23 17.09 -3.38 3.89
C THR A 23 15.63 -3.27 4.34
N GLU A 24 15.15 -4.33 4.99
CA GLU A 24 13.83 -4.35 5.61
C GLU A 24 13.86 -3.62 6.95
N TYR A 25 12.88 -2.74 7.16
CA TYR A 25 12.66 -2.00 8.40
C TYR A 25 11.29 -2.36 8.96
N SER A 26 11.23 -2.62 10.27
CA SER A 26 10.00 -2.94 10.98
C SER A 26 9.57 -1.75 11.83
N TYR A 27 8.29 -1.39 11.72
CA TYR A 27 7.63 -0.32 12.48
C TYR A 27 6.41 -0.88 13.22
N PRO A 28 6.62 -1.56 14.38
CA PRO A 28 5.54 -2.23 15.11
C PRO A 28 4.43 -1.29 15.57
N GLU A 29 4.78 -0.04 15.92
CA GLU A 29 3.82 1.01 16.35
C GLU A 29 2.88 1.43 15.21
N ASP A 30 3.37 1.36 13.98
CA ASP A 30 2.62 1.66 12.76
C ASP A 30 2.14 0.39 12.03
N LEU A 31 2.34 -0.78 12.62
CA LEU A 31 1.82 -2.08 12.17
C LEU A 31 2.29 -2.53 10.79
N PHE A 32 3.52 -2.20 10.38
CA PHE A 32 4.05 -2.66 9.09
C PHE A 32 5.56 -2.93 9.10
N THR A 33 6.02 -3.64 8.07
CA THR A 33 7.41 -3.74 7.62
C THR A 33 7.50 -3.31 6.16
N ILE A 34 8.65 -2.77 5.76
CA ILE A 34 8.90 -2.29 4.40
C ILE A 34 10.41 -2.27 4.12
N SER A 35 10.80 -2.49 2.87
CA SER A 35 12.21 -2.43 2.46
C SER A 35 12.54 -1.07 1.83
N PHE A 36 13.63 -0.45 2.29
CA PHE A 36 14.17 0.78 1.71
C PHE A 36 15.55 0.55 1.08
N PRO A 37 15.92 1.33 0.03
CA PRO A 37 17.25 1.28 -0.59
C PRO A 37 18.30 2.08 0.18
N GLY A 38 18.10 2.32 1.46
CA GLY A 38 18.98 3.08 2.36
C GLY A 38 18.31 3.28 3.72
N VAL A 39 18.95 4.03 4.60
CA VAL A 39 18.40 4.33 5.94
C VAL A 39 17.30 5.38 5.81
N PRO A 40 16.04 5.07 6.16
CA PRO A 40 14.96 6.03 6.06
C PRO A 40 15.04 7.13 7.11
N LYS A 41 14.75 8.36 6.70
CA LYS A 41 14.51 9.50 7.58
C LYS A 41 13.04 9.47 8.02
N ALA A 42 12.81 9.55 9.34
CA ALA A 42 11.47 9.69 9.90
C ALA A 42 11.16 11.16 10.20
N GLU A 43 9.97 11.60 9.79
CA GLU A 43 9.46 12.95 10.06
C GLU A 43 8.00 12.87 10.48
N THR A 44 7.60 13.69 11.45
CA THR A 44 6.20 13.88 11.82
C THR A 44 5.79 15.30 11.45
N THR A 45 4.70 15.42 10.72
CA THR A 45 4.15 16.70 10.23
C THR A 45 2.63 16.71 10.44
N THR A 46 2.00 17.82 10.12
CA THR A 46 0.55 17.91 10.04
C THR A 46 0.12 18.24 8.61
N ARG A 47 -1.00 17.70 8.17
CA ARG A 47 -1.62 18.04 6.89
C ARG A 47 -3.14 18.13 7.01
N GLN A 48 -3.80 18.71 6.02
CA GLN A 48 -5.27 18.65 5.95
C GLN A 48 -5.71 17.23 5.56
N GLY A 49 -6.68 16.71 6.29
CA GLY A 49 -7.38 15.47 5.97
C GLY A 49 -8.51 15.71 4.95
N PRO A 50 -9.20 14.63 4.53
CA PRO A 50 -10.27 14.69 3.53
C PRO A 50 -11.49 15.50 3.97
N ASP A 51 -11.70 15.66 5.26
CA ASP A 51 -12.77 16.46 5.89
C ASP A 51 -12.32 17.88 6.28
N GLY A 52 -11.11 18.28 5.86
CA GLY A 52 -10.52 19.59 6.15
C GLY A 52 -9.89 19.72 7.54
N ARG A 53 -9.95 18.70 8.40
CA ARG A 53 -9.23 18.69 9.68
C ARG A 53 -7.74 18.68 9.48
N VAL A 54 -7.01 19.27 10.42
CA VAL A 54 -5.57 19.10 10.52
C VAL A 54 -5.28 17.79 11.24
N VAL A 55 -4.57 16.89 10.60
CA VAL A 55 -4.25 15.54 11.07
C VAL A 55 -2.74 15.32 11.10
N GLU A 56 -2.28 14.45 12.01
CA GLU A 56 -0.88 14.06 12.07
C GLU A 56 -0.54 13.10 10.92
N ALA A 57 0.63 13.30 10.34
CA ALA A 57 1.20 12.42 9.33
C ALA A 57 2.65 12.09 9.68
N ARG A 58 2.96 10.80 9.80
CA ARG A 58 4.32 10.29 9.97
C ARG A 58 4.83 9.77 8.65
N THR A 59 6.02 10.21 8.26
CA THR A 59 6.62 9.87 6.97
C THR A 59 7.99 9.26 7.17
N TYR A 60 8.24 8.14 6.52
CA TYR A 60 9.54 7.49 6.38
C TYR A 60 9.99 7.62 4.94
N SER A 61 11.16 8.20 4.70
CA SER A 61 11.61 8.46 3.33
C SER A 61 13.10 8.25 3.11
N VAL A 62 13.43 7.80 1.89
CA VAL A 62 14.80 7.77 1.37
C VAL A 62 14.81 8.53 0.05
N ARG A 63 15.77 9.44 -0.13
CA ARG A 63 16.04 10.11 -1.39
C ARG A 63 17.37 9.66 -1.94
N GLN A 64 17.43 9.45 -3.24
CA GLN A 64 18.61 9.17 -4.04
C GLN A 64 18.66 10.17 -5.20
N ASP A 65 19.75 10.20 -5.95
CA ASP A 65 19.91 11.16 -7.04
C ASP A 65 18.74 11.14 -8.04
N ARG A 66 18.22 9.95 -8.33
CA ARG A 66 17.15 9.73 -9.32
C ARG A 66 15.97 8.92 -8.78
N GLY A 67 15.84 8.83 -7.47
CA GLY A 67 14.76 8.08 -6.83
C GLY A 67 14.33 8.67 -5.52
N ALA A 68 13.03 8.60 -5.24
CA ALA A 68 12.44 8.94 -3.96
C ALA A 68 11.50 7.83 -3.52
N PHE A 69 11.64 7.39 -2.27
CA PHE A 69 10.88 6.27 -1.70
C PHE A 69 10.26 6.77 -0.39
N LYS A 70 8.95 6.75 -0.32
CA LYS A 70 8.19 7.37 0.78
C LYS A 70 7.09 6.44 1.26
N MET A 71 7.00 6.27 2.57
CA MET A 71 5.89 5.66 3.27
C MET A 71 5.31 6.68 4.23
N ALA A 72 4.05 7.08 4.06
CA ALA A 72 3.36 8.01 4.94
C ALA A 72 2.19 7.30 5.66
N ILE A 73 2.03 7.59 6.94
CA ILE A 73 0.92 7.14 7.76
C ILE A 73 0.18 8.38 8.24
N VAL A 74 -1.09 8.50 7.91
CA VAL A 74 -1.94 9.62 8.30
C VAL A 74 -2.94 9.13 9.33
N ASP A 75 -2.99 9.77 10.48
CA ASP A 75 -3.94 9.40 11.53
C ASP A 75 -5.31 10.05 11.26
N LEU A 76 -6.27 9.20 10.90
CA LEU A 76 -7.67 9.56 10.66
C LEU A 76 -8.59 8.84 11.65
N SER A 77 -8.07 8.49 12.84
CA SER A 77 -8.78 7.64 13.80
C SER A 77 -9.81 8.39 14.65
N ASP A 78 -9.69 9.71 14.80
CA ASP A 78 -10.57 10.50 15.67
C ASP A 78 -11.11 11.79 15.01
N PRO A 79 -12.43 11.80 14.65
CA PRO A 79 -13.30 10.64 14.45
C PRO A 79 -12.86 9.82 13.23
N PRO A 80 -13.10 8.50 13.22
CA PRO A 80 -12.71 7.66 12.11
C PRO A 80 -13.52 8.01 10.86
N LEU A 81 -12.84 8.01 9.71
CA LEU A 81 -13.47 8.23 8.42
C LEU A 81 -13.92 6.92 7.77
N ASP A 82 -14.83 7.04 6.80
CA ASP A 82 -15.16 5.94 5.90
C ASP A 82 -13.91 5.55 5.07
N GLU A 83 -13.71 4.25 4.88
CA GLU A 83 -12.56 3.70 4.17
C GLU A 83 -12.47 4.24 2.74
N ASN A 84 -13.59 4.30 2.01
CA ASN A 84 -13.60 4.76 0.63
C ASN A 84 -13.26 6.26 0.55
N VAL A 85 -13.78 7.07 1.48
CA VAL A 85 -13.45 8.50 1.55
C VAL A 85 -11.96 8.72 1.77
N ALA A 86 -11.35 7.94 2.67
CA ALA A 86 -9.93 8.01 2.96
C ALA A 86 -9.08 7.58 1.74
N LEU A 87 -9.44 6.46 1.09
CA LEU A 87 -8.74 5.96 -0.09
C LEU A 87 -8.86 6.90 -1.29
N ASP A 88 -10.06 7.43 -1.57
CA ASP A 88 -10.27 8.37 -2.68
C ASP A 88 -9.51 9.69 -2.47
N TYR A 89 -9.45 10.17 -1.23
CA TYR A 89 -8.63 11.32 -0.89
C TYR A 89 -7.13 11.08 -1.17
N ALA A 90 -6.60 9.93 -0.74
CA ALA A 90 -5.20 9.58 -0.96
C ALA A 90 -4.87 9.45 -2.45
N VAL A 91 -5.73 8.76 -3.20
CA VAL A 91 -5.56 8.64 -4.66
C VAL A 91 -5.55 10.01 -5.32
N LYS A 92 -6.53 10.86 -5.00
CA LYS A 92 -6.59 12.23 -5.54
C LYS A 92 -5.32 13.02 -5.21
N THR A 93 -4.78 12.88 -4.00
CA THR A 93 -3.56 13.57 -3.58
C THR A 93 -2.34 13.09 -4.36
N LEU A 94 -2.17 11.77 -4.52
CA LEU A 94 -1.03 11.18 -5.23
C LEU A 94 -1.06 11.44 -6.74
N THR A 95 -2.24 11.67 -7.30
CA THR A 95 -2.42 11.82 -8.77
C THR A 95 -2.50 13.28 -9.23
N GLN A 96 -2.28 14.25 -8.33
CA GLN A 96 -2.41 15.69 -8.68
C GLN A 96 -1.40 16.16 -9.72
N GLU A 97 -0.20 15.58 -9.76
CA GLU A 97 0.93 16.09 -10.57
C GLU A 97 1.34 15.14 -11.69
N GLY A 98 0.52 14.13 -12.01
CA GLY A 98 0.88 13.14 -13.02
C GLY A 98 -0.30 12.48 -13.72
N GLU A 99 -0.01 11.77 -14.80
CA GLU A 99 -0.98 10.98 -15.55
C GLU A 99 -1.11 9.58 -14.94
N VAL A 100 -2.31 9.20 -14.55
CA VAL A 100 -2.60 7.85 -14.03
C VAL A 100 -2.62 6.84 -15.16
N LYS A 101 -1.68 5.91 -15.17
CA LYS A 101 -1.60 4.81 -16.14
C LYS A 101 -2.29 3.54 -15.65
N LEU A 102 -2.32 3.34 -14.34
CA LEU A 102 -2.96 2.20 -13.70
C LEU A 102 -3.59 2.63 -12.39
N ASP A 103 -4.80 2.16 -12.13
CA ASP A 103 -5.50 2.29 -10.87
C ASP A 103 -6.37 1.04 -10.67
N ILE A 104 -5.92 0.14 -9.82
CA ILE A 104 -6.56 -1.16 -9.60
C ILE A 104 -6.69 -1.47 -8.11
N PRO A 105 -7.67 -2.32 -7.73
CA PRO A 105 -7.73 -2.85 -6.38
C PRO A 105 -6.45 -3.59 -5.99
N ALA A 106 -6.00 -3.38 -4.76
CA ALA A 106 -4.84 -4.04 -4.17
C ALA A 106 -5.20 -4.70 -2.84
N ARG A 107 -4.39 -5.67 -2.42
CA ARG A 107 -4.55 -6.32 -1.11
C ARG A 107 -3.20 -6.79 -0.57
N VAL A 108 -2.89 -6.40 0.66
CA VAL A 108 -1.72 -6.84 1.42
C VAL A 108 -2.18 -7.37 2.77
N ASN A 109 -1.89 -8.62 3.11
CA ASN A 109 -2.24 -9.26 4.41
C ASN A 109 -3.73 -9.08 4.82
N ARG A 110 -4.68 -9.19 3.88
CA ARG A 110 -6.13 -8.96 4.05
C ARG A 110 -6.55 -7.50 4.20
N VAL A 111 -5.63 -6.54 4.15
CA VAL A 111 -5.95 -5.12 4.06
C VAL A 111 -6.19 -4.78 2.61
N TYR A 112 -7.36 -4.23 2.31
CA TYR A 112 -7.73 -3.80 0.96
C TYR A 112 -7.28 -2.37 0.73
N GLY A 113 -7.05 -2.03 -0.54
CA GLY A 113 -6.60 -0.72 -0.94
C GLY A 113 -6.56 -0.58 -2.46
N ARG A 114 -5.76 0.36 -2.96
CA ARG A 114 -5.59 0.63 -4.40
C ARG A 114 -4.10 0.70 -4.73
N GLN A 115 -3.74 0.19 -5.90
CA GLN A 115 -2.40 0.30 -6.48
C GLN A 115 -2.46 1.22 -7.69
N LEU A 116 -1.47 2.08 -7.80
CA LEU A 116 -1.38 3.12 -8.82
C LEU A 116 -0.05 3.03 -9.58
N SER A 117 -0.09 3.37 -10.86
CA SER A 117 1.09 3.73 -11.66
C SER A 117 0.85 5.10 -12.24
N ILE A 118 1.80 6.00 -12.06
CA ILE A 118 1.66 7.43 -12.40
C ILE A 118 2.90 7.87 -13.16
N ASP A 119 2.71 8.52 -14.30
CA ASP A 119 3.79 9.17 -15.05
C ASP A 119 3.76 10.67 -14.77
N GLY A 120 4.85 11.20 -14.21
CA GLY A 120 5.00 12.62 -13.96
C GLY A 120 5.30 13.43 -15.22
N THR A 121 4.97 14.71 -15.19
CA THR A 121 5.24 15.64 -16.29
C THR A 121 6.74 15.88 -16.54
N ASP A 122 7.57 15.56 -15.56
CA ASP A 122 9.05 15.60 -15.63
C ASP A 122 9.67 14.32 -16.20
N GLY A 123 8.84 13.37 -16.62
CA GLY A 123 9.24 12.04 -17.10
C GLY A 123 9.50 11.04 -15.99
N SER A 124 9.21 11.38 -14.74
CA SER A 124 9.29 10.43 -13.63
C SER A 124 8.21 9.34 -13.76
N HIS A 125 8.52 8.19 -13.15
CA HIS A 125 7.58 7.10 -13.03
C HIS A 125 7.39 6.76 -11.56
N SER A 126 6.15 6.82 -11.07
CA SER A 126 5.78 6.47 -9.71
C SER A 126 4.97 5.17 -9.66
N SER A 127 5.36 4.28 -8.76
CA SER A 127 4.56 3.13 -8.34
C SER A 127 4.09 3.39 -6.91
N ALA A 128 2.78 3.47 -6.72
CA ALA A 128 2.20 3.80 -5.44
C ALA A 128 1.09 2.82 -5.02
N ALA A 129 0.80 2.76 -3.74
CA ALA A 129 -0.40 2.11 -3.23
C ALA A 129 -0.91 2.81 -1.97
N VAL A 130 -2.21 2.69 -1.75
CA VAL A 130 -2.88 3.27 -0.59
C VAL A 130 -3.73 2.21 0.10
N PHE A 131 -3.72 2.22 1.43
CA PHE A 131 -4.46 1.28 2.27
C PHE A 131 -5.06 2.01 3.46
N TYR A 132 -6.22 1.56 3.92
CA TYR A 132 -6.83 2.09 5.14
C TYR A 132 -7.00 0.98 6.16
N LEU A 133 -6.51 1.23 7.39
CA LEU A 133 -6.50 0.23 8.44
C LEU A 133 -6.60 0.87 9.82
N ASN A 134 -7.57 0.47 10.62
CA ASN A 134 -7.74 0.92 12.01
C ASN A 134 -7.76 2.47 12.16
N GLY A 135 -8.41 3.18 11.24
CA GLY A 135 -8.45 4.65 11.25
C GLY A 135 -7.18 5.33 10.75
N ARG A 136 -6.22 4.57 10.20
CA ARG A 136 -4.99 5.12 9.63
C ARG A 136 -4.95 4.89 8.12
N LEU A 137 -4.54 5.91 7.39
CA LEU A 137 -4.28 5.86 5.96
C LEU A 137 -2.80 5.65 5.74
N TYR A 138 -2.45 4.63 4.96
CA TYR A 138 -1.08 4.25 4.59
C TYR A 138 -0.87 4.57 3.12
N GLU A 139 0.09 5.43 2.83
CA GLU A 139 0.45 5.86 1.48
C GLU A 139 1.90 5.44 1.21
N ILE A 140 2.10 4.53 0.28
CA ILE A 140 3.42 4.10 -0.17
C ILE A 140 3.64 4.60 -1.59
N GLU A 141 4.78 5.22 -1.85
CA GLU A 141 5.14 5.76 -3.16
C GLU A 141 6.64 5.64 -3.40
N GLY A 142 6.98 4.94 -4.47
CA GLY A 142 8.32 4.93 -5.04
C GLY A 142 8.31 5.68 -6.37
N THR A 143 9.19 6.67 -6.53
CA THR A 143 9.32 7.46 -7.75
C THR A 143 10.74 7.36 -8.28
N VAL A 144 10.91 7.18 -9.58
CA VAL A 144 12.22 7.17 -10.25
C VAL A 144 12.21 8.07 -11.47
N LEU A 145 13.36 8.69 -11.75
CA LEU A 145 13.59 9.51 -12.93
C LEU A 145 14.43 8.75 -13.97
N PRO A 146 14.18 8.93 -15.26
CA PRO A 146 15.05 8.37 -16.31
C PRO A 146 16.53 8.74 -16.10
N PRO A 147 17.47 7.85 -16.44
CA PRO A 147 17.31 6.54 -17.09
C PRO A 147 17.04 5.38 -16.12
N GLU A 148 16.73 5.65 -14.85
CA GLU A 148 16.46 4.59 -13.88
C GLU A 148 15.23 3.76 -14.27
N SER A 149 15.33 2.45 -14.02
CA SER A 149 14.24 1.53 -14.30
C SER A 149 13.09 1.71 -13.30
N PRO A 150 11.81 1.67 -13.73
CA PRO A 150 10.65 1.61 -12.83
C PRO A 150 10.68 0.45 -11.83
N ALA A 151 11.52 -0.56 -12.06
CA ALA A 151 11.62 -1.74 -11.19
C ALA A 151 11.92 -1.40 -9.72
N ALA A 152 12.71 -0.34 -9.45
CA ALA A 152 12.99 0.08 -8.08
C ALA A 152 11.74 0.65 -7.39
N ALA A 153 10.95 1.46 -8.08
CA ALA A 153 9.68 2.00 -7.58
C ALA A 153 8.67 0.87 -7.29
N ILE A 154 8.54 -0.07 -8.23
CA ILE A 154 7.67 -1.25 -8.09
C ILE A 154 8.12 -2.12 -6.92
N ARG A 155 9.43 -2.40 -6.81
CA ARG A 155 9.99 -3.17 -5.69
C ARG A 155 9.65 -2.55 -4.34
N PHE A 156 9.81 -1.23 -4.22
CA PHE A 156 9.46 -0.51 -2.99
C PHE A 156 7.99 -0.69 -2.64
N GLN A 157 7.11 -0.38 -3.57
CA GLN A 157 5.66 -0.47 -3.38
C GLN A 157 5.23 -1.90 -2.97
N GLN A 158 5.84 -2.93 -3.57
CA GLN A 158 5.51 -4.33 -3.29
C GLN A 158 6.15 -4.89 -2.01
N SER A 159 7.06 -4.14 -1.38
CA SER A 159 7.75 -4.59 -0.17
C SER A 159 6.95 -4.39 1.12
N LEU A 160 5.81 -3.68 1.06
CA LEU A 160 4.94 -3.44 2.21
C LEU A 160 4.31 -4.74 2.71
N VAL A 161 4.42 -4.98 4.02
CA VAL A 161 3.76 -6.07 4.72
C VAL A 161 3.14 -5.52 6.01
N PHE A 162 1.85 -5.72 6.22
CA PHE A 162 1.22 -5.41 7.49
C PHE A 162 1.52 -6.51 8.53
N THR A 163 1.93 -6.11 9.73
CA THR A 163 2.26 -7.05 10.82
C THR A 163 1.01 -7.66 11.42
N ARG A 164 1.14 -8.83 12.04
CA ARG A 164 0.01 -9.55 12.68
C ARG A 164 -0.59 -8.72 13.82
N GLY A 165 -1.90 -8.69 13.90
CA GLY A 165 -2.70 -7.87 14.83
C GLY A 165 -3.76 -7.07 14.08
N VAL A 166 -3.69 -7.10 12.77
CA VAL A 166 -4.62 -6.43 11.85
C VAL A 166 -5.89 -7.28 11.74
N SER A 167 -6.86 -7.03 12.60
CA SER A 167 -8.23 -7.45 12.36
C SER A 167 -8.93 -6.30 11.61
N ASN A 168 -9.09 -6.45 10.31
CA ASN A 168 -10.01 -5.60 9.55
C ASN A 168 -11.42 -5.92 10.04
N ARG A 169 -11.96 -5.11 10.96
CA ARG A 169 -13.32 -5.31 11.50
C ARG A 169 -14.37 -5.33 10.39
N SER A 170 -14.10 -4.69 9.25
CA SER A 170 -14.97 -4.70 8.09
C SER A 170 -14.98 -6.04 7.34
N ALA A 171 -13.85 -6.77 7.33
CA ALA A 171 -13.76 -8.08 6.66
C ALA A 171 -14.25 -9.25 7.53
N ASP A 172 -14.22 -9.09 8.86
CA ASP A 172 -14.70 -10.07 9.84
C ASP A 172 -16.11 -9.75 10.38
N ALA A 173 -16.79 -8.78 9.79
CA ALA A 173 -18.22 -8.59 10.06
C ALA A 173 -18.96 -9.84 9.53
N ASP A 174 -19.08 -10.85 10.39
CA ASP A 174 -19.92 -12.01 10.12
C ASP A 174 -21.31 -11.49 9.73
N PRO A 175 -21.73 -11.64 8.47
CA PRO A 175 -23.05 -11.15 8.03
C PRO A 175 -24.21 -11.74 8.86
N ARG A 176 -23.90 -12.74 9.70
CA ARG A 176 -24.84 -13.39 10.61
C ARG A 176 -24.91 -12.76 11.99
N ARG A 177 -23.96 -11.86 12.38
CA ARG A 177 -24.02 -11.21 13.71
C ARG A 177 -25.25 -10.33 13.88
N GLY A 178 -25.76 -9.72 12.81
CA GLY A 178 -27.03 -8.97 12.82
C GLY A 178 -28.27 -9.85 12.94
N CYS A 179 -28.15 -11.17 12.74
CA CYS A 179 -29.30 -12.07 12.68
C CYS A 179 -29.68 -12.70 14.03
N ARG A 180 -28.90 -12.45 15.11
CA ARG A 180 -29.20 -13.02 16.46
C ARG A 180 -30.53 -12.51 17.05
N GLY A 181 -30.92 -11.28 16.75
CA GLY A 181 -32.19 -10.70 17.26
C GLY A 181 -33.43 -11.17 16.52
N TYR A 182 -33.28 -11.87 15.39
CA TYR A 182 -34.40 -12.34 14.56
C TYR A 182 -34.78 -13.82 14.80
N ARG A 183 -34.04 -14.53 15.66
CA ARG A 183 -34.28 -15.96 15.90
C ARG A 183 -35.57 -16.24 16.68
N ASP A 184 -36.02 -15.28 17.44
CA ASP A 184 -37.19 -15.43 18.35
C ASP A 184 -38.40 -14.59 17.90
N ASN A 185 -38.37 -14.04 16.68
CA ASN A 185 -39.47 -13.22 16.15
C ASN A 185 -40.34 -14.06 15.21
N PRO A 186 -41.66 -14.25 15.52
CA PRO A 186 -42.55 -15.05 14.70
C PRO A 186 -42.93 -14.38 13.36
N ASP A 187 -42.58 -13.13 13.13
CA ASP A 187 -42.96 -12.36 11.93
C ASP A 187 -41.89 -12.51 10.82
N ILE A 188 -42.03 -13.59 10.04
CA ILE A 188 -41.11 -13.97 8.95
C ILE A 188 -41.02 -12.89 7.84
N ALA A 189 -41.99 -12.02 7.72
CA ALA A 189 -42.06 -10.97 6.69
C ALA A 189 -41.01 -9.86 6.93
N SER A 190 -40.59 -9.62 8.16
CA SER A 190 -39.64 -8.56 8.54
C SER A 190 -38.19 -8.99 8.60
N VAL A 191 -37.87 -10.29 8.38
CA VAL A 191 -36.51 -10.80 8.45
C VAL A 191 -35.75 -10.49 7.16
N PRO A 192 -34.60 -9.77 7.20
CA PRO A 192 -33.81 -9.48 6.03
C PRO A 192 -33.38 -10.76 5.29
N GLU A 193 -33.28 -10.69 3.97
CA GLU A 193 -33.08 -11.85 3.10
C GLU A 193 -31.75 -12.58 3.38
N ASN A 194 -30.71 -11.87 3.81
CA ASN A 194 -29.43 -12.42 4.23
C ASN A 194 -29.50 -13.25 5.54
N CYS A 195 -30.53 -13.07 6.35
CA CYS A 195 -30.80 -13.84 7.56
C CYS A 195 -31.67 -15.09 7.32
N ARG A 196 -32.38 -15.17 6.19
CA ARG A 196 -33.29 -16.27 5.86
C ARG A 196 -32.60 -17.57 5.39
N ARG A 197 -31.39 -17.49 4.82
CA ARG A 197 -30.70 -18.63 4.19
C ARG A 197 -29.99 -19.61 5.13
N GLY A 198 -30.14 -19.48 6.46
CA GLY A 198 -29.44 -20.32 7.45
C GLY A 198 -30.14 -21.61 7.91
N GLY A 199 -31.31 -21.95 7.38
CA GLY A 199 -32.21 -22.96 7.91
C GLY A 199 -32.39 -24.28 7.13
N GLN A 200 -31.69 -24.51 6.01
CA GLN A 200 -31.85 -25.74 5.25
C GLN A 200 -30.52 -26.50 5.14
N GLY A 201 -30.38 -27.60 5.84
CA GLY A 201 -29.34 -28.56 5.57
C GLY A 201 -28.82 -29.37 6.76
N ARG A 202 -29.68 -30.14 7.44
CA ARG A 202 -29.29 -31.42 8.06
C ARG A 202 -30.50 -32.35 8.07
N THR A 203 -30.78 -32.99 6.94
CA THR A 203 -31.51 -34.24 6.92
C THR A 203 -30.61 -35.33 7.47
N ARG A 204 -30.94 -35.83 8.66
CA ARG A 204 -30.40 -37.11 9.14
C ARG A 204 -30.90 -38.21 8.22
N LEU A 205 -29.99 -39.01 7.68
CA LEU A 205 -30.31 -40.34 7.12
C LEU A 205 -30.62 -41.27 8.29
N PRO A 206 -31.72 -42.07 8.20
CA PRO A 206 -31.97 -43.13 9.13
C PRO A 206 -31.08 -44.35 8.81
N ASN A 207 -30.75 -45.11 9.85
CA ASN A 207 -30.05 -46.40 9.77
C ASN A 207 -30.70 -47.38 8.82
#